data_1a993aa16a03f57dc2046b4af3ec6994
#
_entry.id   1a993aa16a03f57dc2046b4af3ec6994
#
_cell.length_a   1.000
_cell.length_b   1.000
_cell.length_c   1.000
_cell.angle_alpha   90.00
_cell.angle_beta   90.00
_cell.angle_gamma   90.00
#
_symmetry.space_group_name_H-M   'P 1'
#
loop_
_entity.id
_entity.type
_entity.pdbx_description
1 polymer ?
#
loop_
_entity_poly.entity_id
_entity_poly.type
_entity_poly.pdbx_seq_one_letter_code
_entity_poly.pdbx_strand_id
1 'polypeptide(L)'
;MLMDNGRATFREMARALGMSDVAVRKRVLKLEREGIILGYTALVDPRALGYAIVSLTGVDVEPGELLRVAWELASRNWVKAAWITAGDYAIMLEIWARDEEEMDRIIREIREMPGVKRVCPAVVTETLKAKR
;
A
#
# COMPACT_ATOMS: atom_id res chain seq x y z
N MET A 1 11.76 12.82 -10.73
CA MET A 1 10.75 13.24 -11.71
C MET A 1 9.54 12.30 -11.72
N LEU A 2 9.71 11.01 -12.02
CA LEU A 2 8.58 10.06 -12.03
C LEU A 2 7.93 9.87 -10.68
N MET A 3 8.65 10.03 -9.59
CA MET A 3 8.07 10.01 -8.24
C MET A 3 7.09 11.15 -7.98
N ASP A 4 7.28 12.29 -8.67
CA ASP A 4 6.39 13.46 -8.52
C ASP A 4 5.27 13.46 -9.54
N ASN A 5 5.54 12.94 -10.75
CA ASN A 5 4.58 12.85 -11.83
C ASN A 5 4.80 11.54 -12.62
N GLY A 6 4.03 10.52 -12.30
CA GLY A 6 4.10 9.22 -12.97
C GLY A 6 3.66 9.24 -14.44
N ARG A 7 3.05 10.35 -14.91
CA ARG A 7 2.66 10.52 -16.31
C ARG A 7 3.62 11.38 -17.11
N ALA A 8 4.77 11.77 -16.53
CA ALA A 8 5.79 12.51 -17.26
C ALA A 8 6.24 11.71 -18.50
N THR A 9 6.24 12.39 -19.65
CA THR A 9 6.67 11.78 -20.90
C THR A 9 8.20 11.76 -21.00
N PHE A 10 8.73 10.90 -21.86
CA PHE A 10 10.17 10.87 -22.10
C PHE A 10 10.67 12.22 -22.65
N ARG A 11 9.86 12.89 -23.46
CA ARG A 11 10.17 14.22 -24.00
C ARG A 11 10.28 15.27 -22.91
N GLU A 12 9.31 15.30 -21.98
CA GLU A 12 9.33 16.22 -20.83
C GLU A 12 10.56 16.01 -19.95
N MET A 13 10.85 14.76 -19.64
CA MET A 13 12.04 14.40 -18.83
C MET A 13 13.33 14.72 -19.57
N ALA A 14 13.41 14.44 -20.86
CA ALA A 14 14.57 14.75 -21.69
C ALA A 14 14.87 16.26 -21.72
N ARG A 15 13.82 17.07 -21.88
CA ARG A 15 13.94 18.52 -21.87
C ARG A 15 14.46 19.02 -20.51
N ALA A 16 13.92 18.52 -19.43
CA ALA A 16 14.31 18.91 -18.06
C ALA A 16 15.76 18.50 -17.73
N LEU A 17 16.21 17.36 -18.26
CA LEU A 17 17.54 16.82 -17.95
C LEU A 17 18.61 17.16 -18.97
N GLY A 18 18.27 17.86 -20.06
CA GLY A 18 19.22 18.17 -21.13
C GLY A 18 19.70 16.91 -21.88
N MET A 19 18.82 15.94 -22.05
CA MET A 19 19.11 14.66 -22.69
C MET A 19 18.22 14.44 -23.92
N SER A 20 18.54 13.43 -24.72
CA SER A 20 17.64 12.98 -25.79
C SER A 20 16.53 12.08 -25.24
N ASP A 21 15.40 12.03 -25.95
CA ASP A 21 14.28 11.12 -25.64
C ASP A 21 14.74 9.64 -25.58
N VAL A 22 15.60 9.27 -26.51
CA VAL A 22 16.16 7.90 -26.57
C VAL A 22 16.98 7.57 -25.33
N ALA A 23 17.81 8.51 -24.88
CA ALA A 23 18.64 8.32 -23.69
C ALA A 23 17.78 8.21 -22.44
N VAL A 24 16.73 9.03 -22.30
CA VAL A 24 15.78 8.93 -21.17
C VAL A 24 15.06 7.60 -21.19
N ARG A 25 14.56 7.17 -22.34
CA ARG A 25 13.87 5.89 -22.49
C ARG A 25 14.75 4.73 -22.04
N LYS A 26 16.02 4.71 -22.46
CA LYS A 26 16.98 3.67 -22.05
C LYS A 26 17.18 3.65 -20.52
N ARG A 27 17.27 4.81 -19.90
CA ARG A 27 17.42 4.91 -18.44
C ARG A 27 16.19 4.40 -17.70
N VAL A 28 15.00 4.77 -18.14
CA VAL A 28 13.74 4.30 -17.52
C VAL A 28 13.62 2.78 -17.64
N LEU A 29 13.86 2.22 -18.83
CA LEU A 29 13.84 0.77 -19.04
C LEU A 29 14.86 0.04 -18.17
N LYS A 30 16.02 0.63 -17.95
CA LYS A 30 17.05 0.09 -17.05
C LYS A 30 16.56 0.08 -15.60
N LEU A 31 15.96 1.18 -15.13
CA LEU A 31 15.41 1.29 -13.78
C LEU A 31 14.27 0.29 -13.54
N GLU A 32 13.44 0.06 -14.53
CA GLU A 32 12.38 -0.96 -14.46
C GLU A 32 12.99 -2.37 -14.38
N ARG A 33 13.95 -2.66 -15.24
CA ARG A 33 14.62 -3.95 -15.32
C ARG A 33 15.39 -4.30 -14.06
N GLU A 34 16.01 -3.30 -13.43
CA GLU A 34 16.74 -3.45 -12.16
C GLU A 34 15.83 -3.47 -10.94
N GLY A 35 14.51 -3.32 -11.11
CA GLY A 35 13.55 -3.31 -10.02
C GLY A 35 13.58 -2.06 -9.15
N ILE A 36 14.18 -0.98 -9.64
CA ILE A 36 14.18 0.32 -8.95
C ILE A 36 12.82 0.99 -9.14
N ILE A 37 12.29 0.96 -10.36
CA ILE A 37 10.91 1.29 -10.63
C ILE A 37 10.10 0.00 -10.55
N LEU A 38 9.24 -0.11 -9.55
CA LEU A 38 8.43 -1.30 -9.31
C LEU A 38 7.18 -1.36 -10.19
N GLY A 39 6.73 -0.23 -10.69
CA GLY A 39 5.52 -0.13 -11.50
C GLY A 39 4.96 1.27 -11.50
N TYR A 40 3.78 1.40 -12.11
CA TYR A 40 3.04 2.66 -12.22
C TYR A 40 1.61 2.42 -11.77
N THR A 41 1.07 3.35 -11.00
CA THR A 41 -0.30 3.25 -10.51
C THR A 41 -0.93 4.63 -10.38
N ALA A 42 -2.25 4.67 -10.34
CA ALA A 42 -2.98 5.89 -10.02
C ALA A 42 -3.12 6.04 -8.50
N LEU A 43 -2.83 7.22 -8.00
CA LEU A 43 -3.22 7.60 -6.65
C LEU A 43 -4.66 8.08 -6.71
N VAL A 44 -5.52 7.45 -5.93
CA VAL A 44 -6.96 7.73 -5.93
C VAL A 44 -7.43 8.16 -4.55
N ASP A 45 -8.51 8.93 -4.50
CA ASP A 45 -9.20 9.23 -3.25
C ASP A 45 -10.13 8.06 -2.91
N PRO A 46 -9.88 7.31 -1.84
CA PRO A 46 -10.72 6.18 -1.45
C PRO A 46 -12.18 6.56 -1.24
N ARG A 47 -12.43 7.75 -0.68
CA ARG A 47 -13.80 8.24 -0.40
C ARG A 47 -14.59 8.46 -1.68
N ALA A 48 -13.94 9.00 -2.71
CA ALA A 48 -14.56 9.18 -4.02
C ALA A 48 -14.94 7.86 -4.68
N LEU A 49 -14.27 6.76 -4.30
CA LEU A 49 -14.58 5.41 -4.76
C LEU A 49 -15.60 4.67 -3.89
N GLY A 50 -16.13 5.32 -2.85
CA GLY A 50 -17.12 4.75 -1.97
C GLY A 50 -16.57 4.09 -0.70
N TYR A 51 -15.28 4.25 -0.40
CA TYR A 51 -14.66 3.74 0.82
C TYR A 51 -14.56 4.85 1.86
N ALA A 52 -15.51 4.89 2.78
CA ALA A 52 -15.56 5.92 3.80
C ALA A 52 -14.48 5.76 4.88
N ILE A 53 -13.94 4.56 5.04
CA ILE A 53 -12.97 4.24 6.09
C ILE A 53 -11.67 3.73 5.48
N VAL A 54 -10.58 4.41 5.85
CA VAL A 54 -9.21 3.95 5.62
C VAL A 54 -8.60 3.70 6.98
N SER A 55 -8.05 2.54 7.20
CA SER A 55 -7.44 2.15 8.46
C SER A 55 -6.02 1.67 8.26
N LEU A 56 -5.15 2.05 9.19
CA LEU A 56 -3.85 1.41 9.39
C LEU A 56 -4.01 0.48 10.58
N THR A 57 -3.99 -0.82 10.33
CA THR A 57 -4.29 -1.84 11.34
C THR A 57 -3.05 -2.65 11.67
N GLY A 58 -2.67 -2.65 12.94
CA GLY A 58 -1.60 -3.50 13.46
C GLY A 58 -2.15 -4.86 13.87
N VAL A 59 -1.40 -5.92 13.56
CA VAL A 59 -1.75 -7.31 13.91
C VAL A 59 -0.56 -7.99 14.55
N ASP A 60 -0.78 -8.59 15.72
CA ASP A 60 0.18 -9.48 16.35
C ASP A 60 -0.26 -10.93 16.21
N VAL A 61 0.71 -11.81 16.12
CA VAL A 61 0.49 -13.23 15.87
C VAL A 61 1.27 -14.09 16.85
N GLU A 62 0.81 -15.34 17.02
CA GLU A 62 1.54 -16.34 17.79
C GLU A 62 2.88 -16.66 17.13
N PRO A 63 3.90 -17.06 17.93
CA PRO A 63 5.18 -17.50 17.37
C PRO A 63 5.01 -18.61 16.33
N GLY A 64 5.72 -18.46 15.21
CA GLY A 64 5.65 -19.42 14.12
C GLY A 64 4.51 -19.21 13.12
N GLU A 65 3.57 -18.29 13.40
CA GLU A 65 2.40 -18.05 12.55
C GLU A 65 2.53 -16.82 11.63
N LEU A 66 3.62 -16.07 11.75
CA LEU A 66 3.78 -14.78 11.09
C LEU A 66 3.60 -14.84 9.56
N LEU A 67 4.35 -15.69 8.90
CA LEU A 67 4.33 -15.75 7.43
C LEU A 67 2.98 -16.22 6.89
N ARG A 68 2.40 -17.26 7.53
CA ARG A 68 1.10 -17.78 7.12
C ARG A 68 0.01 -16.72 7.23
N VAL A 69 -0.09 -16.07 8.41
CA VAL A 69 -1.11 -15.04 8.66
C VAL A 69 -0.88 -13.83 7.75
N ALA A 70 0.36 -13.38 7.60
CA ALA A 70 0.69 -12.23 6.76
C ALA A 70 0.26 -12.44 5.30
N TRP A 71 0.57 -13.59 4.70
CA TRP A 71 0.18 -13.89 3.33
C TRP A 71 -1.32 -14.09 3.17
N GLU A 72 -1.98 -14.70 4.16
CA GLU A 72 -3.43 -14.87 4.14
C GLU A 72 -4.14 -13.51 4.20
N LEU A 73 -3.69 -12.61 5.07
CA LEU A 73 -4.22 -11.23 5.14
C LEU A 73 -3.95 -10.44 3.84
N ALA A 74 -2.75 -10.55 3.30
CA ALA A 74 -2.38 -9.87 2.06
C ALA A 74 -3.24 -10.29 0.85
N SER A 75 -3.85 -11.47 0.89
CA SER A 75 -4.72 -11.97 -0.18
C SER A 75 -6.14 -11.40 -0.15
N ARG A 76 -6.53 -10.70 0.91
CA ARG A 76 -7.88 -10.16 1.06
C ARG A 76 -8.10 -8.93 0.20
N ASN A 77 -9.27 -8.80 -0.42
CA ASN A 77 -9.63 -7.67 -1.29
C ASN A 77 -9.62 -6.32 -0.57
N TRP A 78 -9.98 -6.32 0.70
CA TRP A 78 -10.03 -5.11 1.53
C TRP A 78 -8.66 -4.68 2.07
N VAL A 79 -7.62 -5.49 1.89
CA VAL A 79 -6.23 -5.11 2.18
C VAL A 79 -5.64 -4.46 0.94
N LYS A 80 -5.23 -3.19 1.06
CA LYS A 80 -4.64 -2.41 -0.04
C LYS A 80 -3.11 -2.41 0.02
N ALA A 81 -2.55 -2.57 1.22
CA ALA A 81 -1.12 -2.76 1.42
C ALA A 81 -0.91 -3.58 2.70
N ALA A 82 0.16 -4.35 2.72
CA ALA A 82 0.51 -5.18 3.86
C ALA A 82 2.03 -5.23 4.02
N TRP A 83 2.49 -5.16 5.26
CA TRP A 83 3.91 -5.19 5.61
C TRP A 83 4.14 -6.10 6.81
N ILE A 84 5.25 -6.81 6.80
CA ILE A 84 5.82 -7.39 8.01
C ILE A 84 6.74 -6.31 8.60
N THR A 85 6.53 -5.99 9.86
CA THR A 85 7.23 -4.90 10.53
C THR A 85 7.97 -5.37 11.78
N ALA A 86 8.99 -4.63 12.17
CA ALA A 86 9.63 -4.76 13.47
C ALA A 86 9.19 -3.58 14.33
N GLY A 87 8.70 -3.84 15.53
CA GLY A 87 8.17 -2.82 16.44
C GLY A 87 6.99 -3.36 17.23
N ASP A 88 6.02 -2.49 17.52
CA ASP A 88 4.87 -2.84 18.35
C ASP A 88 3.96 -3.90 17.73
N TYR A 89 3.93 -3.98 16.42
CA TYR A 89 3.13 -4.97 15.67
C TYR A 89 4.00 -5.73 14.69
N ALA A 90 3.69 -7.00 14.50
CA ALA A 90 4.39 -7.85 13.55
C ALA A 90 3.92 -7.65 12.11
N ILE A 91 2.66 -7.27 11.93
CA ILE A 91 2.04 -7.02 10.62
C ILE A 91 1.33 -5.68 10.65
N MET A 92 1.51 -4.88 9.61
CA MET A 92 0.74 -3.65 9.40
C MET A 92 -0.04 -3.77 8.11
N LEU A 93 -1.30 -3.35 8.16
CA LEU A 93 -2.23 -3.42 7.03
C LEU A 93 -2.81 -2.05 6.74
N GLU A 94 -2.93 -1.70 5.47
CA GLU A 94 -3.82 -0.64 5.02
C GLU A 94 -5.11 -1.28 4.55
N ILE A 95 -6.22 -0.92 5.20
CA ILE A 95 -7.55 -1.49 4.95
C ILE A 95 -8.49 -0.38 4.49
N TRP A 96 -9.24 -0.65 3.42
CA TRP A 96 -10.32 0.22 2.97
C TRP A 96 -11.65 -0.49 3.18
N ALA A 97 -12.57 0.18 3.88
CA ALA A 97 -13.92 -0.30 4.13
C ALA A 97 -14.94 0.74 3.70
N ARG A 98 -16.09 0.29 3.26
CA ARG A 98 -17.17 1.17 2.77
C ARG A 98 -17.84 1.94 3.88
N ASP A 99 -17.99 1.31 5.04
CA ASP A 99 -18.66 1.84 6.22
C ASP A 99 -18.13 1.18 7.50
N GLU A 100 -18.66 1.62 8.64
CA GLU A 100 -18.26 1.07 9.94
C GLU A 100 -18.66 -0.40 10.11
N GLU A 101 -19.80 -0.79 9.56
CA GLU A 101 -20.28 -2.17 9.63
C GLU A 101 -19.31 -3.11 8.91
N GLU A 102 -18.86 -2.74 7.71
CA GLU A 102 -17.86 -3.51 6.98
C GLU A 102 -16.53 -3.56 7.74
N MET A 103 -16.10 -2.43 8.30
CA MET A 103 -14.88 -2.39 9.11
C MET A 103 -14.95 -3.32 10.31
N ASP A 104 -16.07 -3.34 11.01
CA ASP A 104 -16.29 -4.22 12.16
C ASP A 104 -16.24 -5.71 11.75
N ARG A 105 -16.82 -6.05 10.59
CA ARG A 105 -16.73 -7.42 10.05
C ARG A 105 -15.28 -7.79 9.74
N ILE A 106 -14.54 -6.90 9.11
CA ILE A 106 -13.13 -7.13 8.78
C ILE A 106 -12.31 -7.36 10.03
N ILE A 107 -12.45 -6.51 11.05
CA ILE A 107 -11.72 -6.66 12.31
C ILE A 107 -12.08 -7.98 12.98
N ARG A 108 -13.34 -8.37 12.97
CA ARG A 108 -13.78 -9.65 13.52
C ARG A 108 -13.18 -10.83 12.77
N GLU A 109 -13.18 -10.77 11.43
CA GLU A 109 -12.55 -11.79 10.59
C GLU A 109 -11.06 -11.96 10.93
N ILE A 110 -10.35 -10.86 11.10
CA ILE A 110 -8.93 -10.91 11.48
C ILE A 110 -8.76 -11.54 12.87
N ARG A 111 -9.57 -11.11 13.86
CA ARG A 111 -9.48 -11.64 15.23
C ARG A 111 -9.76 -13.13 15.31
N GLU A 112 -10.64 -13.64 14.50
CA GLU A 112 -11.02 -15.07 14.47
C GLU A 112 -10.02 -15.92 13.70
N MET A 113 -9.10 -15.31 12.99
CA MET A 113 -8.09 -16.02 12.21
C MET A 113 -7.13 -16.78 13.13
N PRO A 114 -6.89 -18.09 12.90
CA PRO A 114 -5.96 -18.85 13.73
C PRO A 114 -4.56 -18.23 13.76
N GLY A 115 -3.99 -18.12 14.94
CA GLY A 115 -2.66 -17.54 15.13
C GLY A 115 -2.63 -16.03 15.37
N VAL A 116 -3.74 -15.33 15.24
CA VAL A 116 -3.84 -13.91 15.56
C VAL A 116 -4.03 -13.72 17.07
N LYS A 117 -3.17 -12.92 17.67
CA LYS A 117 -3.22 -12.58 19.10
C LYS A 117 -3.96 -11.27 19.38
N ARG A 118 -3.69 -10.26 18.55
CA ARG A 118 -4.17 -8.90 18.79
C ARG A 118 -4.37 -8.16 17.47
N VAL A 119 -5.44 -7.39 17.39
CA VAL A 119 -5.75 -6.52 16.25
C VAL A 119 -6.03 -5.12 16.77
N CYS A 120 -5.31 -4.14 16.26
CA CYS A 120 -5.44 -2.75 16.66
C CYS A 120 -5.64 -1.86 15.43
N PRO A 121 -6.89 -1.52 15.09
CA PRO A 121 -7.17 -0.61 13.98
C PRO A 121 -6.91 0.85 14.40
N ALA A 122 -6.33 1.61 13.47
CA ALA A 122 -6.22 3.06 13.59
C ALA A 122 -6.88 3.68 12.36
N VAL A 123 -8.05 4.26 12.53
CA VAL A 123 -8.79 4.88 11.43
C VAL A 123 -8.18 6.24 11.10
N VAL A 124 -7.90 6.46 9.81
CA VAL A 124 -7.39 7.74 9.32
C VAL A 124 -8.52 8.76 9.33
N THR A 125 -8.39 9.78 10.17
CA THR A 125 -9.37 10.87 10.26
C THR A 125 -9.04 12.01 9.32
N GLU A 126 -7.75 12.27 9.12
CA GLU A 126 -7.28 13.33 8.23
C GLU A 126 -5.94 12.94 7.63
N THR A 127 -5.77 13.19 6.33
CA THR A 127 -4.50 12.98 5.64
C THR A 127 -3.78 14.30 5.47
N LEU A 128 -2.65 14.45 6.15
CA LEU A 128 -1.83 15.67 6.07
C LEU A 128 -0.89 15.64 4.86
N LYS A 129 -0.40 14.45 4.52
CA LYS A 129 0.49 14.23 3.38
C LYS A 129 0.29 12.84 2.84
N ALA A 130 -0.05 12.75 1.59
CA ALA A 130 -0.18 11.47 0.90
C ALA A 130 1.16 11.06 0.26
N LYS A 131 1.33 9.76 0.06
CA LYS A 131 2.43 9.23 -0.72
C LYS A 131 2.33 9.75 -2.15
N ARG A 132 3.38 10.30 -2.64
CA ARG A 132 3.52 10.77 -4.01
C ARG A 132 4.74 10.18 -4.67
#